data_0fca5131dc2eec115a57f290cf9b5f4e
#
_entry.id   0fca5131dc2eec115a57f290cf9b5f4e
#
_cell.length_a   1.000
_cell.length_b   1.000
_cell.length_c   1.000
_cell.angle_alpha   90.00
_cell.angle_beta   90.00
_cell.angle_gamma   90.00
#
_symmetry.space_group_name_H-M   'P 1'
#
loop_
_entity.id
_entity.type
_entity.pdbx_description
1 polymer ?
#
loop_
_entity_poly.entity_id
_entity_poly.type
_entity_poly.pdbx_seq_one_letter_code
_entity_poly.pdbx_strand_id
1 'polypeptide(L)'
;MELFARCDREPKRLLAVTEEGKRYTLGDLNAAAERIAGAVGEHRLVFVLCENTPGTLLGYLGCLKTGEVPLLLDAHIAPEMLRGLLETYRPAFVHVPGDLPAETGRVLEGFVPALEVEDSVLLRRPGGQGPELHPELALLLTTSGSTGSPKLVRLSGRNLDANTRSIVEYLELDEGQR
;
A
#
# COMPACT_ATOMS: atom_id res chain seq x y z
N MET A 1 -6.87 13.49 1.52
CA MET A 1 -7.55 12.75 2.61
C MET A 1 -7.21 13.41 3.94
N GLU A 2 -8.21 13.57 4.79
CA GLU A 2 -8.06 14.15 6.14
C GLU A 2 -7.13 13.31 7.03
N LEU A 3 -7.10 12.01 6.79
CA LEU A 3 -6.21 11.04 7.44
C LEU A 3 -4.74 11.51 7.50
N PHE A 4 -4.26 12.22 6.48
CA PHE A 4 -2.88 12.69 6.38
C PHE A 4 -2.69 14.17 6.75
N ALA A 5 -3.74 14.85 7.26
CA ALA A 5 -3.68 16.28 7.54
C ALA A 5 -2.59 16.70 8.56
N ARG A 6 -2.15 15.76 9.41
CA ARG A 6 -1.11 16.01 10.43
C ARG A 6 0.30 15.70 9.92
N CYS A 7 0.47 14.93 8.84
CA CYS A 7 1.79 14.48 8.40
C CYS A 7 2.78 15.62 8.18
N ASP A 8 2.32 16.70 7.57
CA ASP A 8 3.18 17.86 7.25
C ASP A 8 3.35 18.80 8.44
N ARG A 9 2.38 18.83 9.37
CA ARG A 9 2.38 19.72 10.54
C ARG A 9 3.16 19.15 11.73
N GLU A 10 3.16 17.85 11.89
CA GLU A 10 3.73 17.13 13.04
C GLU A 10 4.73 16.06 12.60
N PRO A 11 5.79 16.39 11.80
CA PRO A 11 6.68 15.39 11.21
C PRO A 11 7.42 14.54 12.25
N LYS A 12 7.61 15.03 13.47
CA LYS A 12 8.27 14.31 14.57
C LYS A 12 7.33 13.37 15.35
N ARG A 13 6.02 13.40 15.05
CA ARG A 13 5.05 12.54 15.71
C ARG A 13 5.31 11.08 15.35
N LEU A 14 5.22 10.23 16.36
CA LEU A 14 5.40 8.78 16.21
C LEU A 14 4.29 8.21 15.33
N LEU A 15 4.69 7.43 14.31
CA LEU A 15 3.80 6.65 13.44
C LEU A 15 3.75 5.19 13.89
N ALA A 16 4.92 4.57 14.09
CA ALA A 16 5.03 3.16 14.44
C ALA A 16 6.33 2.88 15.23
N VAL A 17 6.35 1.76 15.92
CA VAL A 17 7.53 1.21 16.60
C VAL A 17 7.64 -0.27 16.26
N THR A 18 8.82 -0.74 15.84
CA THR A 18 9.06 -2.17 15.63
C THR A 18 9.26 -2.92 16.95
N GLU A 19 9.24 -4.24 16.91
CA GLU A 19 9.55 -5.08 18.07
C GLU A 19 10.95 -4.81 18.63
N GLU A 20 11.93 -4.49 17.77
CA GLU A 20 13.29 -4.12 18.17
C GLU A 20 13.41 -2.67 18.69
N GLY A 21 12.31 -1.94 18.74
CA GLY A 21 12.25 -0.58 19.26
C GLY A 21 12.63 0.51 18.24
N LYS A 22 12.81 0.19 16.95
CA LYS A 22 13.02 1.20 15.90
C LYS A 22 11.75 2.02 15.74
N ARG A 23 11.90 3.34 15.73
CA ARG A 23 10.79 4.30 15.70
C ARG A 23 10.66 4.93 14.32
N TYR A 24 9.44 4.98 13.82
CA TYR A 24 9.07 5.67 12.58
C TYR A 24 8.14 6.82 12.90
N THR A 25 8.32 7.92 12.20
CA THR A 25 7.59 9.17 12.40
C THR A 25 6.73 9.50 11.19
N LEU A 26 5.86 10.50 11.31
CA LEU A 26 5.13 11.05 10.16
C LEU A 26 6.08 11.69 9.14
N GLY A 27 7.26 12.15 9.56
CA GLY A 27 8.32 12.63 8.67
C GLY A 27 8.91 11.52 7.79
N ASP A 28 9.09 10.31 8.35
CA ASP A 28 9.55 9.14 7.59
C ASP A 28 8.49 8.73 6.55
N LEU A 29 7.20 8.79 6.92
CA LEU A 29 6.11 8.59 5.97
C LEU A 29 6.12 9.64 4.85
N ASN A 30 6.34 10.93 5.17
CA ASN A 30 6.43 11.98 4.15
C ASN A 30 7.56 11.70 3.17
N ALA A 31 8.75 11.37 3.67
CA ALA A 31 9.90 11.06 2.83
C ALA A 31 9.66 9.83 1.94
N ALA A 32 9.04 8.78 2.47
CA ALA A 32 8.66 7.60 1.69
C ALA A 32 7.63 7.96 0.61
N ALA A 33 6.60 8.73 0.96
CA ALA A 33 5.53 9.17 0.07
C ALA A 33 6.08 9.99 -1.12
N GLU A 34 6.96 10.97 -0.87
CA GLU A 34 7.60 11.76 -1.93
C GLU A 34 8.41 10.89 -2.90
N ARG A 35 9.16 9.92 -2.37
CA ARG A 35 9.95 8.98 -3.21
C ARG A 35 9.05 8.08 -4.03
N ILE A 36 7.94 7.58 -3.46
CA ILE A 36 6.96 6.75 -4.16
C ILE A 36 6.29 7.56 -5.27
N ALA A 37 5.82 8.78 -4.99
CA ALA A 37 5.22 9.66 -6.00
C ALA A 37 6.17 9.93 -7.18
N GLY A 38 7.45 10.18 -6.88
CA GLY A 38 8.48 10.36 -7.92
C GLY A 38 8.73 9.12 -8.78
N ALA A 39 8.54 7.92 -8.24
CA ALA A 39 8.76 6.66 -8.96
C ALA A 39 7.52 6.18 -9.72
N VAL A 40 6.32 6.36 -9.16
CA VAL A 40 5.05 5.83 -9.68
C VAL A 40 4.37 6.80 -10.64
N GLY A 41 4.35 8.08 -10.30
CA GLY A 41 3.55 9.10 -10.97
C GLY A 41 2.11 9.15 -10.43
N GLU A 42 1.26 9.91 -11.07
CA GLU A 42 -0.07 10.21 -10.53
C GLU A 42 -1.09 9.10 -10.75
N HIS A 43 -1.84 8.80 -9.71
CA HIS A 43 -3.07 7.99 -9.70
C HIS A 43 -2.93 6.62 -10.39
N ARG A 44 -1.90 5.85 -10.01
CA ARG A 44 -1.61 4.53 -10.56
C ARG A 44 -2.03 3.41 -9.62
N LEU A 45 -2.41 2.27 -10.20
CA LEU A 45 -2.62 1.04 -9.45
C LEU A 45 -1.27 0.46 -9.02
N VAL A 46 -1.11 0.27 -7.71
CA VAL A 46 0.04 -0.39 -7.10
C VAL A 46 -0.44 -1.62 -6.34
N PHE A 47 0.01 -2.81 -6.71
CA PHE A 47 -0.21 -3.98 -5.85
C PHE A 47 0.75 -3.89 -4.66
N VAL A 48 0.24 -4.09 -3.47
CA VAL A 48 1.03 -4.10 -2.24
C VAL A 48 0.90 -5.47 -1.60
N LEU A 49 1.95 -6.27 -1.67
CA LEU A 49 2.05 -7.55 -0.98
C LEU A 49 2.42 -7.27 0.48
N CYS A 50 1.45 -7.47 1.37
CA CYS A 50 1.51 -6.99 2.74
C CYS A 50 2.10 -8.02 3.69
N GLU A 51 3.07 -7.57 4.47
CA GLU A 51 3.53 -8.16 5.72
C GLU A 51 3.54 -7.08 6.81
N ASN A 52 3.66 -7.49 8.06
CA ASN A 52 3.76 -6.57 9.19
C ASN A 52 5.18 -5.99 9.31
N THR A 53 5.61 -5.27 8.29
CA THR A 53 6.94 -4.67 8.21
C THR A 53 6.86 -3.16 8.02
N PRO A 54 7.90 -2.41 8.42
CA PRO A 54 7.93 -0.95 8.23
C PRO A 54 7.83 -0.54 6.76
N GLY A 55 8.52 -1.26 5.86
CA GLY A 55 8.49 -0.97 4.44
C GLY A 55 7.11 -1.14 3.84
N THR A 56 6.38 -2.20 4.20
CA THR A 56 4.99 -2.40 3.78
C THR A 56 4.09 -1.28 4.29
N LEU A 57 4.20 -0.90 5.57
CA LEU A 57 3.41 0.17 6.16
C LEU A 57 3.67 1.51 5.44
N LEU A 58 4.94 1.88 5.28
CA LEU A 58 5.32 3.13 4.61
C LEU A 58 4.97 3.12 3.12
N GLY A 59 5.11 1.97 2.44
CA GLY A 59 4.70 1.78 1.05
C GLY A 59 3.20 1.98 0.85
N TYR A 60 2.39 1.32 1.67
CA TYR A 60 0.93 1.41 1.64
C TYR A 60 0.44 2.85 1.94
N LEU A 61 0.86 3.40 3.09
CA LEU A 61 0.43 4.73 3.51
C LEU A 61 1.00 5.82 2.58
N GLY A 62 2.22 5.62 2.05
CA GLY A 62 2.84 6.51 1.07
C GLY A 62 2.01 6.60 -0.21
N CYS A 63 1.60 5.47 -0.78
CA CYS A 63 0.70 5.43 -1.94
C CYS A 63 -0.61 6.18 -1.65
N LEU A 64 -1.28 5.90 -0.52
CA LEU A 64 -2.52 6.60 -0.16
C LEU A 64 -2.33 8.10 -0.01
N LYS A 65 -1.22 8.53 0.60
CA LYS A 65 -0.95 9.96 0.86
C LYS A 65 -0.76 10.74 -0.44
N THR A 66 -0.13 10.13 -1.43
CA THR A 66 0.20 10.79 -2.71
C THR A 66 -0.82 10.55 -3.82
N GLY A 67 -1.85 9.75 -3.54
CA GLY A 67 -3.00 9.57 -4.43
C GLY A 67 -2.89 8.40 -5.40
N GLU A 68 -1.87 7.56 -5.26
CA GLU A 68 -1.83 6.25 -5.91
C GLU A 68 -2.87 5.33 -5.26
N VAL A 69 -3.28 4.32 -6.00
CA VAL A 69 -4.31 3.37 -5.58
C VAL A 69 -3.68 2.03 -5.21
N PRO A 70 -3.42 1.76 -3.93
CA PRO A 70 -2.94 0.45 -3.51
C PRO A 70 -4.06 -0.60 -3.61
N LEU A 71 -3.71 -1.81 -4.09
CA LEU A 71 -4.47 -3.03 -3.88
C LEU A 71 -3.71 -3.87 -2.85
N LEU A 72 -4.31 -4.05 -1.66
CA LEU A 72 -3.68 -4.81 -0.58
C LEU A 72 -3.91 -6.31 -0.78
N LEU A 73 -2.81 -7.06 -0.80
CA LEU A 73 -2.77 -8.51 -0.96
C LEU A 73 -1.89 -9.10 0.15
N ASP A 74 -2.18 -10.31 0.58
CA ASP A 74 -1.29 -11.07 1.46
C ASP A 74 0.03 -11.37 0.71
N ALA A 75 1.19 -11.20 1.35
CA ALA A 75 2.48 -11.54 0.77
C ALA A 75 2.60 -13.06 0.49
N HIS A 76 1.84 -13.88 1.23
CA HIS A 76 1.75 -15.32 1.06
C HIS A 76 0.60 -15.76 0.15
N ILE A 77 0.04 -14.84 -0.65
CA ILE A 77 -0.99 -15.15 -1.66
C ILE A 77 -0.55 -16.30 -2.56
N ALA A 78 -1.47 -17.23 -2.85
CA ALA A 78 -1.17 -18.32 -3.76
C ALA A 78 -0.67 -17.80 -5.13
N PRO A 79 0.45 -18.35 -5.67
CA PRO A 79 1.06 -17.86 -6.91
C PRO A 79 0.10 -17.79 -8.09
N GLU A 80 -0.81 -18.76 -8.22
CA GLU A 80 -1.82 -18.80 -9.28
C GLU A 80 -2.82 -17.65 -9.16
N MET A 81 -3.21 -17.31 -7.92
CA MET A 81 -4.13 -16.21 -7.65
C MET A 81 -3.45 -14.87 -7.97
N LEU A 82 -2.19 -14.69 -7.55
CA LEU A 82 -1.42 -13.48 -7.89
C LEU A 82 -1.28 -13.34 -9.40
N ARG A 83 -0.95 -14.44 -10.13
CA ARG A 83 -0.85 -14.43 -11.60
C ARG A 83 -2.17 -13.98 -12.23
N GLY A 84 -3.30 -14.55 -11.81
CA GLY A 84 -4.62 -14.16 -12.31
C GLY A 84 -4.95 -12.68 -12.08
N LEU A 85 -4.58 -12.14 -10.90
CA LEU A 85 -4.74 -10.71 -10.61
C LEU A 85 -3.84 -9.84 -11.49
N LEU A 86 -2.58 -10.23 -11.69
CA LEU A 86 -1.63 -9.51 -12.55
C LEU A 86 -2.05 -9.51 -14.02
N GLU A 87 -2.63 -10.59 -14.50
CA GLU A 87 -3.17 -10.70 -15.87
C GLU A 87 -4.43 -9.86 -16.05
N THR A 88 -5.30 -9.85 -15.05
CA THR A 88 -6.58 -9.13 -15.10
C THR A 88 -6.38 -7.62 -14.98
N TYR A 89 -5.62 -7.18 -13.98
CA TYR A 89 -5.51 -5.76 -13.65
C TYR A 89 -4.26 -5.09 -14.22
N ARG A 90 -3.26 -5.84 -14.65
CA ARG A 90 -2.03 -5.39 -15.30
C ARG A 90 -1.40 -4.18 -14.61
N PRO A 91 -1.14 -4.23 -13.29
CA PRO A 91 -0.54 -3.10 -12.60
C PRO A 91 0.83 -2.80 -13.20
N ALA A 92 1.19 -1.51 -13.24
CA ALA A 92 2.53 -1.10 -13.65
C ALA A 92 3.54 -1.28 -12.50
N PHE A 93 3.06 -1.33 -11.25
CA PHE A 93 3.88 -1.39 -10.05
C PHE A 93 3.38 -2.46 -9.08
N VAL A 94 4.35 -3.10 -8.40
CA VAL A 94 4.10 -4.04 -7.30
C VAL A 94 5.09 -3.71 -6.18
N HIS A 95 4.57 -3.42 -4.99
CA HIS A 95 5.37 -3.22 -3.79
C HIS A 95 5.45 -4.55 -3.02
N VAL A 96 6.65 -5.01 -2.74
CA VAL A 96 6.89 -6.32 -2.14
C VAL A 96 7.79 -6.22 -0.91
N PRO A 97 7.61 -7.08 0.12
CA PRO A 97 8.58 -7.20 1.19
C PRO A 97 9.91 -7.72 0.66
N GLY A 98 11.01 -7.43 1.37
CA GLY A 98 12.36 -7.89 0.98
C GLY A 98 12.53 -9.41 1.07
N ASP A 99 11.82 -10.04 2.01
CA ASP A 99 11.79 -11.51 2.18
C ASP A 99 10.54 -12.11 1.54
N LEU A 100 10.49 -12.04 0.21
CA LEU A 100 9.38 -12.55 -0.58
C LEU A 100 9.54 -14.06 -0.83
N PRO A 101 8.47 -14.89 -0.65
CA PRO A 101 8.51 -16.31 -1.00
C PRO A 101 8.98 -16.53 -2.45
N ALA A 102 9.90 -17.47 -2.65
CA ALA A 102 10.52 -17.71 -3.96
C ALA A 102 9.49 -17.99 -5.09
N GLU A 103 8.39 -18.66 -4.76
CA GLU A 103 7.32 -18.95 -5.72
C GLU A 103 6.58 -17.68 -6.14
N THR A 104 6.31 -16.77 -5.21
CA THR A 104 5.73 -15.46 -5.48
C THR A 104 6.70 -14.62 -6.31
N GLY A 105 8.00 -14.66 -6.00
CA GLY A 105 9.05 -13.99 -6.77
C GLY A 105 9.07 -14.42 -8.24
N ARG A 106 8.88 -15.72 -8.53
CA ARG A 106 8.80 -16.23 -9.92
C ARG A 106 7.60 -15.67 -10.69
N VAL A 107 6.49 -15.40 -10.03
CA VAL A 107 5.31 -14.77 -10.68
C VAL A 107 5.59 -13.33 -11.09
N LEU A 108 6.53 -12.67 -10.41
CA LEU A 108 6.94 -11.29 -10.68
C LEU A 108 8.15 -11.19 -11.63
N GLU A 109 8.57 -12.31 -12.24
CA GLU A 109 9.60 -12.28 -13.29
C GLU A 109 9.22 -11.29 -14.39
N GLY A 110 10.19 -10.45 -14.79
CA GLY A 110 9.96 -9.36 -15.73
C GLY A 110 9.62 -8.01 -15.11
N PHE A 111 9.34 -7.95 -13.81
CA PHE A 111 9.39 -6.69 -13.07
C PHE A 111 10.83 -6.37 -12.67
N VAL A 112 11.15 -5.08 -12.59
CA VAL A 112 12.49 -4.61 -12.20
C VAL A 112 12.38 -3.69 -10.97
N PRO A 113 13.39 -3.69 -10.07
CA PRO A 113 13.43 -2.76 -8.95
C PRO A 113 13.37 -1.30 -9.42
N ALA A 114 12.51 -0.49 -8.78
CA ALA A 114 12.36 0.93 -9.06
C ALA A 114 12.70 1.79 -7.84
N LEU A 115 12.38 1.31 -6.62
CA LEU A 115 12.61 2.07 -5.39
C LEU A 115 12.67 1.11 -4.19
N GLU A 116 13.65 1.29 -3.31
CA GLU A 116 13.70 0.64 -2.01
C GLU A 116 13.01 1.51 -0.95
N VAL A 117 12.16 0.90 -0.13
CA VAL A 117 11.45 1.54 0.99
C VAL A 117 11.66 0.68 2.22
N GLU A 118 12.61 1.04 3.07
CA GLU A 118 13.03 0.25 4.25
C GLU A 118 13.40 -1.19 3.85
N ASP A 119 12.67 -2.15 4.39
CA ASP A 119 12.80 -3.59 4.14
C ASP A 119 11.94 -4.10 2.96
N SER A 120 11.48 -3.21 2.10
CA SER A 120 10.61 -3.53 0.96
C SER A 120 11.11 -2.91 -0.33
N VAL A 121 10.63 -3.42 -1.45
CA VAL A 121 11.00 -2.92 -2.79
C VAL A 121 9.75 -2.64 -3.63
N LEU A 122 9.68 -1.48 -4.21
CA LEU A 122 8.73 -1.16 -5.28
C LEU A 122 9.32 -1.66 -6.60
N LEU A 123 8.63 -2.60 -7.21
CA LEU A 123 8.97 -3.15 -8.53
C LEU A 123 8.15 -2.46 -9.62
N ARG A 124 8.72 -2.27 -10.78
CA ARG A 124 8.06 -1.70 -11.96
C ARG A 124 8.07 -2.69 -13.12
N ARG A 125 6.94 -2.80 -13.84
CA ARG A 125 6.86 -3.51 -15.11
C ARG A 125 7.39 -2.60 -16.22
N PRO A 126 8.48 -2.94 -16.92
CA PRO A 126 8.98 -2.15 -18.06
C PRO A 126 7.90 -1.97 -19.13
N GLY A 127 7.66 -0.72 -19.55
CA GLY A 127 6.62 -0.39 -20.54
C GLY A 127 5.17 -0.50 -20.05
N GLY A 128 4.94 -0.93 -18.78
CA GLY A 128 3.61 -1.02 -18.21
C GLY A 128 3.02 0.35 -17.88
N GLN A 129 1.81 0.61 -18.34
CA GLN A 129 1.08 1.85 -18.03
C GLN A 129 0.03 1.64 -16.92
N GLY A 130 -0.38 0.40 -16.70
CA GLY A 130 -1.48 0.07 -15.79
C GLY A 130 -2.86 0.42 -16.37
N PRO A 131 -3.95 0.09 -15.66
CA PRO A 131 -5.31 0.42 -16.06
C PRO A 131 -5.61 1.89 -15.82
N GLU A 132 -6.57 2.42 -16.56
CA GLU A 132 -7.23 3.68 -16.21
C GLU A 132 -8.11 3.47 -14.97
N LEU A 133 -7.98 4.35 -13.99
CA LEU A 133 -8.69 4.27 -12.73
C LEU A 133 -9.74 5.37 -12.60
N HIS A 134 -10.83 5.05 -11.89
CA HIS A 134 -11.82 6.08 -11.54
C HIS A 134 -11.16 7.13 -10.62
N PRO A 135 -11.33 8.44 -10.87
CA PRO A 135 -10.60 9.51 -10.15
C PRO A 135 -10.86 9.55 -8.64
N GLU A 136 -11.99 9.02 -8.17
CA GLU A 136 -12.28 8.95 -6.73
C GLU A 136 -11.77 7.66 -6.07
N LEU A 137 -11.25 6.70 -6.84
CA LEU A 137 -10.74 5.44 -6.29
C LEU A 137 -9.46 5.70 -5.49
N ALA A 138 -9.44 5.29 -4.22
CA ALA A 138 -8.28 5.49 -3.36
C ALA A 138 -7.66 4.19 -2.85
N LEU A 139 -8.47 3.12 -2.69
CA LEU A 139 -7.99 1.85 -2.15
C LEU A 139 -8.80 0.70 -2.71
N LEU A 140 -8.13 -0.42 -2.96
CA LEU A 140 -8.74 -1.70 -3.27
C LEU A 140 -8.40 -2.73 -2.19
N LEU A 141 -9.42 -3.46 -1.73
CA LEU A 141 -9.27 -4.57 -0.78
C LEU A 141 -9.84 -5.84 -1.39
N THR A 142 -9.20 -6.97 -1.11
CA THR A 142 -9.76 -8.28 -1.44
C THR A 142 -10.76 -8.70 -0.37
N THR A 143 -11.85 -9.33 -0.78
CA THR A 143 -12.73 -10.04 0.14
C THR A 143 -12.44 -11.53 0.08
N SER A 144 -12.65 -12.23 1.20
CA SER A 144 -12.62 -13.69 1.25
C SER A 144 -13.79 -14.26 0.43
N GLY A 145 -13.62 -14.29 -0.89
CA GLY A 145 -14.64 -14.84 -1.80
C GLY A 145 -14.68 -16.36 -1.75
N SER A 146 -15.79 -16.93 -1.31
CA SER A 146 -16.06 -18.39 -1.33
C SER A 146 -16.13 -18.98 -2.76
N THR A 147 -15.95 -18.20 -3.80
CA THR A 147 -16.21 -18.57 -5.21
C THR A 147 -14.97 -18.53 -6.12
N GLY A 148 -13.76 -18.62 -5.59
CA GLY A 148 -12.54 -18.84 -6.38
C GLY A 148 -11.96 -17.59 -7.09
N SER A 149 -12.72 -16.53 -7.30
CA SER A 149 -12.20 -15.25 -7.82
C SER A 149 -12.33 -14.19 -6.73
N PRO A 150 -11.23 -13.51 -6.32
CA PRO A 150 -11.29 -12.50 -5.30
C PRO A 150 -12.12 -11.31 -5.81
N LYS A 151 -13.21 -11.01 -5.10
CA LYS A 151 -13.96 -9.76 -5.35
C LYS A 151 -13.20 -8.62 -4.73
N LEU A 152 -13.08 -7.51 -5.46
CA LEU A 152 -12.44 -6.30 -4.95
C LEU A 152 -13.49 -5.31 -4.41
N VAL A 153 -13.28 -4.85 -3.19
CA VAL A 153 -13.98 -3.69 -2.62
C VAL A 153 -13.25 -2.44 -3.06
N ARG A 154 -13.98 -1.51 -3.63
CA ARG A 154 -13.50 -0.20 -4.07
C ARG A 154 -13.83 0.85 -3.02
N LEU A 155 -12.82 1.54 -2.53
CA LEU A 155 -12.97 2.59 -1.52
C LEU A 155 -12.48 3.93 -2.08
N SER A 156 -13.27 4.97 -1.88
CA SER A 156 -12.85 6.35 -2.12
C SER A 156 -12.13 6.92 -0.91
N GLY A 157 -11.41 8.03 -1.08
CA GLY A 157 -10.81 8.75 0.03
C GLY A 157 -11.84 9.17 1.08
N ARG A 158 -13.06 9.53 0.66
CA ARG A 158 -14.18 9.85 1.58
C ARG A 158 -14.61 8.65 2.40
N ASN A 159 -14.62 7.44 1.82
CA ASN A 159 -14.95 6.23 2.58
C ASN A 159 -13.90 5.96 3.65
N LEU A 160 -12.60 6.14 3.32
CA LEU A 160 -11.51 5.96 4.27
C LEU A 160 -11.59 6.97 5.42
N ASP A 161 -11.76 8.26 5.13
CA ASP A 161 -11.89 9.31 6.15
C ASP A 161 -13.10 9.08 7.05
N ALA A 162 -14.27 8.74 6.49
CA ALA A 162 -15.49 8.46 7.24
C ALA A 162 -15.35 7.23 8.14
N ASN A 163 -14.80 6.14 7.60
CA ASN A 163 -14.61 4.90 8.36
C ASN A 163 -13.58 5.09 9.50
N THR A 164 -12.47 5.76 9.22
CA THR A 164 -11.45 6.06 10.23
C THR A 164 -12.05 6.91 11.38
N ARG A 165 -12.84 7.95 11.04
CA ARG A 165 -13.50 8.77 12.04
C ARG A 165 -14.47 7.96 12.90
N SER A 166 -15.30 7.11 12.28
CA SER A 166 -16.23 6.24 13.00
C SER A 166 -15.52 5.24 13.92
N ILE A 167 -14.38 4.68 13.51
CA ILE A 167 -13.58 3.77 14.33
C ILE A 167 -12.99 4.51 15.53
N VAL A 168 -12.40 5.68 15.32
CA VAL A 168 -11.83 6.52 16.38
C VAL A 168 -12.91 6.86 17.42
N GLU A 169 -14.09 7.29 16.96
CA GLU A 169 -15.22 7.62 17.84
C GLU A 169 -15.74 6.39 18.59
N TYR A 170 -15.98 5.27 17.88
CA TYR A 170 -16.53 4.06 18.48
C TYR A 170 -15.60 3.41 19.52
N LEU A 171 -14.29 3.42 19.26
CA LEU A 171 -13.28 2.88 20.17
C LEU A 171 -12.78 3.90 21.21
N GLU A 172 -13.33 5.12 21.20
CA GLU A 172 -12.92 6.22 22.08
C GLU A 172 -11.40 6.45 22.08
N LEU A 173 -10.77 6.33 20.88
CA LEU A 173 -9.32 6.48 20.75
C LEU A 173 -8.91 7.94 20.96
N ASP A 174 -7.96 8.14 21.86
CA ASP A 174 -7.34 9.44 22.11
C ASP A 174 -5.85 9.48 21.77
N GLU A 175 -5.25 10.67 21.88
CA GLU A 175 -3.83 10.88 21.53
C GLU A 175 -2.85 10.21 22.50
N GLY A 176 -3.29 9.74 23.65
CA GLY A 176 -2.49 9.05 24.66
C GLY A 176 -2.42 7.54 24.48
N GLN A 177 -3.30 6.98 23.66
CA GLN A 177 -3.37 5.53 23.43
C GLN A 177 -2.32 5.10 22.41
N ARG A 178 -1.69 3.94 22.68
CA ARG A 178 -0.62 3.34 21.88
C ARG A 178 -0.95 1.90 21.55
#